data_7af03d1f74fd46cb68b5c0f50841cd3a
#
_entry.id   7af03d1f74fd46cb68b5c0f50841cd3a
#
_cell.length_a   1.000
_cell.length_b   1.000
_cell.length_c   1.000
_cell.angle_alpha   90.00
_cell.angle_beta   90.00
_cell.angle_gamma   90.00
#
_symmetry.space_group_name_H-M   'P 1'
#
loop_
_entity.id
_entity.type
_entity.pdbx_description
1 polymer ?
#
loop_
_entity_poly.entity_id
_entity_poly.type
_entity_poly.pdbx_seq_one_letter_code
_entity_poly.pdbx_strand_id
1 'polypeptide(L)'
;SEQIRNLKRKQKKLAIDILKTKRRLALKGLMQDPVKRQRLFVHSKSLVEKKKNLQNRLLETEDFKPLLEAFPCWCVTTYAVSGSLPMKPGLFDVVIIDEASQCDIASCFPILYRAKKAVVVGDDKQLPHLSFLEKAKEQSFLSQYGINDRYQLMWRFRTNSMFDLANYYSMHPVLLDEHFRSLPPIINFSNKEFYGGRIKVMRRNDNSKKVLETVVVPDGKVDFDATRNLPEIEALVKRLHEIVVEDERKNPDNPVSIGIISPFRAQVEQLKISVAKVLSEHVMEKHQIEIGTAHTFQGDERDIILTSWAYANNSFPQSLIFLQKPNLFNVAITRARYQMINFISKDPRELPEGILRSYLGFVQEYENRYALSKSDDFDENIYKNAFEKEVAQAFRDLGHEVTCGVDIAGLSADLVVDNKFVIECDGVEDKTPCKVTNMKKQAIIERSGLKVSRISKREWQYSSKACIDRVINCNL
;
A
#
# COMPACT_ATOMS: atom_id res chain seq x y z
N SER A 1 -9.20 16.97 -22.83
CA SER A 1 -8.61 18.18 -23.41
C SER A 1 -7.90 18.96 -22.31
N GLU A 2 -6.91 19.73 -22.69
CA GLU A 2 -6.10 20.56 -21.79
C GLU A 2 -6.96 21.56 -21.00
N GLN A 3 -7.98 22.12 -21.62
CA GLN A 3 -8.96 22.99 -20.95
C GLN A 3 -9.62 22.31 -19.75
N ILE A 4 -10.02 21.04 -19.86
CA ILE A 4 -10.63 20.29 -18.75
C ILE A 4 -9.61 20.09 -17.61
N ARG A 5 -8.35 19.77 -17.93
CA ARG A 5 -7.29 19.64 -16.91
C ARG A 5 -7.06 20.97 -16.19
N ASN A 6 -6.97 22.06 -16.91
CA ASN A 6 -6.80 23.41 -16.35
C ASN A 6 -8.00 23.82 -15.48
N LEU A 7 -9.22 23.52 -15.89
CA LEU A 7 -10.42 23.76 -15.08
C LEU A 7 -10.42 22.93 -13.80
N LYS A 8 -10.06 21.63 -13.85
CA LYS A 8 -9.92 20.80 -12.67
C LYS A 8 -8.85 21.30 -11.70
N ARG A 9 -7.68 21.74 -12.22
CA ARG A 9 -6.62 22.34 -11.38
C ARG A 9 -7.13 23.62 -10.72
N LYS A 10 -7.81 24.50 -11.45
CA LYS A 10 -8.42 25.72 -10.94
C LYS A 10 -9.48 25.42 -9.89
N GLN A 11 -10.36 24.45 -10.13
CA GLN A 11 -11.37 23.99 -9.15
C GLN A 11 -10.72 23.52 -7.86
N LYS A 12 -9.66 22.68 -7.94
CA LYS A 12 -8.93 22.19 -6.77
C LYS A 12 -8.30 23.35 -5.98
N LYS A 13 -7.67 24.29 -6.66
CA LYS A 13 -7.06 25.48 -6.03
C LYS A 13 -8.11 26.32 -5.32
N LEU A 14 -9.23 26.63 -5.98
CA LEU A 14 -10.34 27.37 -5.39
C LEU A 14 -10.93 26.66 -4.17
N ALA A 15 -11.11 25.35 -4.22
CA ALA A 15 -11.59 24.57 -3.08
C ALA A 15 -10.66 24.69 -1.87
N ILE A 16 -9.34 24.62 -2.08
CA ILE A 16 -8.33 24.81 -1.04
C ILE A 16 -8.40 26.24 -0.46
N ASP A 17 -8.52 27.25 -1.31
CA ASP A 17 -8.58 28.66 -0.88
C ASP A 17 -9.86 28.94 -0.10
N ILE A 18 -11.00 28.36 -0.49
CA ILE A 18 -12.27 28.41 0.27
C ILE A 18 -12.09 27.78 1.66
N LEU A 19 -11.50 26.58 1.73
CA LEU A 19 -11.26 25.91 3.02
C LEU A 19 -10.34 26.74 3.93
N LYS A 20 -9.22 27.27 3.40
CA LYS A 20 -8.30 28.14 4.14
C LYS A 20 -9.01 29.40 4.66
N THR A 21 -9.86 30.02 3.83
CA THR A 21 -10.59 31.24 4.18
C THR A 21 -11.62 30.96 5.26
N LYS A 22 -12.44 29.89 5.11
CA LYS A 22 -13.40 29.45 6.15
C LYS A 22 -12.69 29.18 7.47
N ARG A 23 -11.55 28.49 7.42
CA ARG A 23 -10.74 28.19 8.61
C ARG A 23 -10.24 29.47 9.29
N ARG A 24 -9.72 30.42 8.52
CA ARG A 24 -9.23 31.72 9.04
C ARG A 24 -10.36 32.52 9.70
N LEU A 25 -11.54 32.56 9.08
CA LEU A 25 -12.72 33.24 9.63
C LEU A 25 -13.20 32.59 10.94
N ALA A 26 -13.26 31.25 10.99
CA ALA A 26 -13.62 30.52 12.20
C ALA A 26 -12.64 30.81 13.35
N LEU A 27 -11.34 30.75 13.10
CA LEU A 27 -10.32 31.07 14.10
C LEU A 27 -10.40 32.53 14.56
N LYS A 28 -10.63 33.48 13.64
CA LYS A 28 -10.82 34.88 14.00
C LYS A 28 -12.02 35.07 14.93
N GLY A 29 -13.16 34.45 14.64
CA GLY A 29 -14.34 34.49 15.49
C GLY A 29 -14.10 33.91 16.88
N LEU A 30 -13.39 32.77 16.95
CA LEU A 30 -13.01 32.14 18.23
C LEU A 30 -12.10 33.03 19.08
N MET A 31 -11.13 33.70 18.46
CA MET A 31 -10.16 34.55 19.16
C MET A 31 -10.77 35.89 19.59
N GLN A 32 -11.81 36.37 18.92
CA GLN A 32 -12.52 37.57 19.27
C GLN A 32 -13.53 37.36 20.46
N ASP A 33 -13.98 36.14 20.69
CA ASP A 33 -14.82 35.76 21.80
C ASP A 33 -13.96 35.51 23.06
N PRO A 34 -14.07 36.36 24.12
CA PRO A 34 -13.22 36.20 25.31
C PRO A 34 -13.46 34.87 26.04
N VAL A 35 -14.72 34.39 26.07
CA VAL A 35 -15.09 33.16 26.74
C VAL A 35 -14.50 31.94 26.01
N LYS A 36 -14.70 31.88 24.71
CA LYS A 36 -14.13 30.78 23.89
C LYS A 36 -12.60 30.77 23.93
N ARG A 37 -11.98 31.95 23.86
CA ARG A 37 -10.53 32.10 23.97
C ARG A 37 -9.99 31.61 25.31
N GLN A 38 -10.64 31.99 26.42
CA GLN A 38 -10.27 31.53 27.76
C GLN A 38 -10.37 30.01 27.91
N ARG A 39 -11.43 29.39 27.36
CA ARG A 39 -11.58 27.94 27.34
C ARG A 39 -10.48 27.22 26.58
N LEU A 40 -10.14 27.70 25.39
CA LEU A 40 -9.01 27.18 24.61
C LEU A 40 -7.68 27.29 25.38
N PHE A 41 -7.46 28.39 26.08
CA PHE A 41 -6.28 28.59 26.91
C PHE A 41 -6.20 27.57 28.05
N VAL A 42 -7.32 27.31 28.75
CA VAL A 42 -7.40 26.30 29.83
C VAL A 42 -7.11 24.90 29.29
N HIS A 43 -7.65 24.54 28.12
CA HIS A 43 -7.33 23.27 27.46
C HIS A 43 -5.83 23.16 27.12
N SER A 44 -5.26 24.18 26.49
CA SER A 44 -3.83 24.22 26.15
C SER A 44 -2.96 24.05 27.40
N LYS A 45 -3.26 24.77 28.45
CA LYS A 45 -2.56 24.68 29.75
C LYS A 45 -2.64 23.27 30.36
N SER A 46 -3.82 22.64 30.30
CA SER A 46 -4.01 21.28 30.83
C SER A 46 -3.17 20.22 30.11
N LEU A 47 -2.98 20.41 28.79
CA LEU A 47 -2.13 19.52 27.98
C LEU A 47 -0.65 19.71 28.29
N VAL A 48 -0.20 20.96 28.35
CA VAL A 48 1.22 21.28 28.64
C VAL A 48 1.62 20.81 30.04
N GLU A 49 0.77 21.06 31.04
CA GLU A 49 1.04 20.69 32.43
C GLU A 49 0.76 19.20 32.74
N LYS A 50 0.29 18.40 31.75
CA LYS A 50 -0.06 16.98 31.88
C LYS A 50 -1.00 16.66 33.06
N LYS A 51 -1.89 17.59 33.40
CA LYS A 51 -2.85 17.46 34.51
C LYS A 51 -4.05 16.58 34.14
N LYS A 52 -3.93 15.24 34.32
CA LYS A 52 -4.99 14.27 34.00
C LYS A 52 -6.35 14.62 34.61
N ASN A 53 -6.40 15.03 35.89
CA ASN A 53 -7.64 15.39 36.55
C ASN A 53 -8.35 16.60 35.89
N LEU A 54 -7.59 17.59 35.45
CA LEU A 54 -8.15 18.75 34.75
C LEU A 54 -8.63 18.35 33.34
N GLN A 55 -7.88 17.51 32.64
CA GLN A 55 -8.29 16.98 31.34
C GLN A 55 -9.61 16.21 31.45
N ASN A 56 -9.75 15.31 32.42
CA ASN A 56 -11.00 14.56 32.62
C ASN A 56 -12.19 15.50 32.91
N ARG A 57 -12.02 16.52 33.73
CA ARG A 57 -13.06 17.53 33.98
C ARG A 57 -13.48 18.28 32.73
N LEU A 58 -12.55 18.62 31.86
CA LEU A 58 -12.83 19.29 30.60
C LEU A 58 -13.58 18.39 29.60
N LEU A 59 -13.44 17.07 29.71
CA LEU A 59 -14.23 16.12 28.92
C LEU A 59 -15.70 16.02 29.38
N GLU A 60 -15.99 16.28 30.67
CA GLU A 60 -17.33 16.23 31.25
C GLU A 60 -18.17 17.49 30.96
N THR A 61 -17.52 18.61 30.62
CA THR A 61 -18.18 19.91 30.46
C THR A 61 -18.63 20.19 29.01
N GLU A 62 -19.66 21.06 28.86
CA GLU A 62 -20.08 21.55 27.53
C GLU A 62 -19.01 22.40 26.80
N ASP A 63 -17.93 22.67 27.48
CA ASP A 63 -16.85 23.57 27.06
C ASP A 63 -15.93 23.00 25.97
N PHE A 64 -16.20 21.79 25.54
CA PHE A 64 -15.42 21.14 24.45
C PHE A 64 -15.72 21.72 23.05
N LYS A 65 -16.87 22.37 22.87
CA LYS A 65 -17.28 22.92 21.57
C LYS A 65 -16.31 23.91 20.97
N PRO A 66 -15.74 24.89 21.70
CA PRO A 66 -14.71 25.78 21.14
C PRO A 66 -13.45 25.04 20.67
N LEU A 67 -13.11 23.92 21.32
CA LEU A 67 -11.97 23.09 20.90
C LEU A 67 -12.24 22.39 19.57
N LEU A 68 -13.46 21.89 19.34
CA LEU A 68 -13.85 21.32 18.04
C LEU A 68 -13.95 22.38 16.94
N GLU A 69 -14.43 23.60 17.27
CA GLU A 69 -14.41 24.71 16.33
C GLU A 69 -12.98 25.10 15.95
N ALA A 70 -12.06 25.05 16.93
CA ALA A 70 -10.64 25.32 16.72
C ALA A 70 -9.93 24.18 15.96
N PHE A 71 -10.26 22.94 16.25
CA PHE A 71 -9.65 21.72 15.67
C PHE A 71 -10.75 20.77 15.18
N PRO A 72 -11.28 20.97 13.97
CA PRO A 72 -12.41 20.18 13.46
C PRO A 72 -12.03 18.76 13.01
N CYS A 73 -10.74 18.45 12.89
CA CYS A 73 -10.24 17.14 12.51
C CYS A 73 -9.35 16.58 13.62
N TRP A 74 -9.64 15.36 14.05
CA TRP A 74 -8.95 14.67 15.12
C TRP A 74 -8.48 13.30 14.63
N CYS A 75 -7.21 12.99 14.86
CA CYS A 75 -6.64 11.67 14.65
C CYS A 75 -6.35 11.04 16.01
N VAL A 76 -7.03 9.96 16.32
CA VAL A 76 -6.92 9.27 17.61
C VAL A 76 -6.93 7.76 17.41
N THR A 77 -6.27 7.02 18.27
CA THR A 77 -6.39 5.56 18.30
C THR A 77 -7.70 5.16 18.98
N THR A 78 -8.23 3.97 18.69
CA THR A 78 -9.45 3.44 19.31
C THR A 78 -9.37 3.47 20.84
N TYR A 79 -8.20 3.18 21.42
CA TYR A 79 -7.99 3.20 22.87
C TYR A 79 -7.94 4.61 23.47
N ALA A 80 -7.46 5.60 22.73
CA ALA A 80 -7.31 6.97 23.22
C ALA A 80 -8.62 7.78 23.20
N VAL A 81 -9.60 7.35 22.43
CA VAL A 81 -10.87 8.07 22.21
C VAL A 81 -11.58 8.43 23.51
N SER A 82 -11.73 7.45 24.40
CA SER A 82 -12.47 7.64 25.66
C SER A 82 -11.79 8.60 26.65
N GLY A 83 -10.45 8.68 26.57
CA GLY A 83 -9.65 9.62 27.39
C GLY A 83 -9.41 10.98 26.73
N SER A 84 -9.75 11.15 25.46
CA SER A 84 -9.45 12.37 24.71
C SER A 84 -10.68 13.16 24.26
N LEU A 85 -11.84 12.51 24.17
CA LEU A 85 -13.06 13.07 23.62
C LEU A 85 -14.26 12.81 24.55
N PRO A 86 -15.14 13.82 24.77
CA PRO A 86 -16.35 13.63 25.57
C PRO A 86 -17.26 12.57 24.96
N MET A 87 -17.98 11.83 25.81
CA MET A 87 -18.95 10.81 25.41
C MET A 87 -20.30 11.49 25.08
N LYS A 88 -20.34 12.19 23.95
CA LYS A 88 -21.55 12.89 23.46
C LYS A 88 -21.95 12.32 22.09
N PRO A 89 -23.25 12.03 21.88
CA PRO A 89 -23.73 11.52 20.61
C PRO A 89 -23.60 12.58 19.51
N GLY A 90 -23.13 12.14 18.33
CA GLY A 90 -23.05 12.99 17.15
C GLY A 90 -22.10 14.18 17.28
N LEU A 91 -21.07 14.07 18.12
CA LEU A 91 -20.04 15.10 18.32
C LEU A 91 -19.33 15.51 17.03
N PHE A 92 -19.11 14.55 16.13
CA PHE A 92 -18.53 14.74 14.80
C PHE A 92 -19.57 14.48 13.71
N ASP A 93 -19.42 15.14 12.58
CA ASP A 93 -20.28 14.88 11.42
C ASP A 93 -19.94 13.54 10.77
N VAL A 94 -18.65 13.19 10.73
CA VAL A 94 -18.14 11.95 10.14
C VAL A 94 -17.02 11.40 11.00
N VAL A 95 -17.03 10.09 11.21
CA VAL A 95 -15.87 9.31 11.66
C VAL A 95 -15.34 8.45 10.50
N ILE A 96 -14.04 8.39 10.39
CA ILE A 96 -13.35 7.47 9.47
C ILE A 96 -12.58 6.48 10.34
N ILE A 97 -12.92 5.21 10.23
CA ILE A 97 -12.19 4.10 10.91
C ILE A 97 -11.33 3.45 9.85
N ASP A 98 -10.02 3.70 9.92
CA ASP A 98 -9.04 3.09 9.03
C ASP A 98 -8.46 1.82 9.66
N GLU A 99 -7.94 0.90 8.83
CA GLU A 99 -7.47 -0.43 9.26
C GLU A 99 -8.52 -1.19 10.10
N ALA A 100 -9.80 -1.06 9.74
CA ALA A 100 -10.91 -1.58 10.53
C ALA A 100 -10.93 -3.12 10.63
N SER A 101 -10.23 -3.82 9.77
CA SER A 101 -9.98 -5.28 9.87
C SER A 101 -9.17 -5.66 11.11
N GLN A 102 -8.40 -4.71 11.68
CA GLN A 102 -7.63 -4.86 12.92
C GLN A 102 -8.37 -4.32 14.15
N CYS A 103 -9.49 -3.63 13.96
CA CYS A 103 -10.24 -3.03 15.07
C CYS A 103 -11.27 -4.02 15.61
N ASP A 104 -11.25 -4.25 16.92
CA ASP A 104 -12.31 -4.99 17.57
C ASP A 104 -13.61 -4.17 17.60
N ILE A 105 -14.74 -4.87 17.55
CA ILE A 105 -16.06 -4.24 17.45
C ILE A 105 -16.36 -3.39 18.70
N ALA A 106 -15.99 -3.87 19.89
CA ALA A 106 -16.34 -3.21 21.15
C ALA A 106 -15.65 -1.85 21.30
N SER A 107 -14.36 -1.74 20.98
CA SER A 107 -13.62 -0.47 21.03
C SER A 107 -14.08 0.55 19.98
N CYS A 108 -14.76 0.10 18.92
CA CYS A 108 -15.29 0.99 17.89
C CYS A 108 -16.65 1.59 18.24
N PHE A 109 -17.46 0.98 19.11
CA PHE A 109 -18.77 1.54 19.49
C PHE A 109 -18.71 2.94 20.11
N PRO A 110 -17.81 3.21 21.06
CA PRO A 110 -17.66 4.57 21.59
C PRO A 110 -17.31 5.60 20.52
N ILE A 111 -16.62 5.19 19.46
CA ILE A 111 -16.26 6.03 18.32
C ILE A 111 -17.51 6.31 17.46
N LEU A 112 -18.23 5.26 17.09
CA LEU A 112 -19.47 5.37 16.30
C LEU A 112 -20.53 6.21 16.99
N TYR A 113 -20.68 6.10 18.33
CA TYR A 113 -21.62 6.90 19.11
C TYR A 113 -21.34 8.40 18.99
N ARG A 114 -20.08 8.80 18.87
CA ARG A 114 -19.66 10.21 18.75
C ARG A 114 -19.84 10.79 17.34
N ALA A 115 -20.30 10.02 16.37
CA ALA A 115 -20.43 10.49 15.00
C ALA A 115 -21.84 10.34 14.44
N LYS A 116 -22.22 11.22 13.51
CA LYS A 116 -23.49 11.14 12.77
C LYS A 116 -23.43 10.16 11.61
N LYS A 117 -22.24 9.99 11.00
CA LYS A 117 -21.96 9.10 9.88
C LYS A 117 -20.62 8.41 10.09
N ALA A 118 -20.48 7.19 9.59
CA ALA A 118 -19.23 6.45 9.62
C ALA A 118 -18.78 6.03 8.21
N VAL A 119 -17.47 6.11 7.98
CA VAL A 119 -16.79 5.51 6.85
C VAL A 119 -15.83 4.48 7.45
N VAL A 120 -15.97 3.23 7.04
CA VAL A 120 -15.16 2.13 7.55
C VAL A 120 -14.27 1.63 6.40
N VAL A 121 -12.97 1.67 6.60
CA VAL A 121 -11.94 1.27 5.62
C VAL A 121 -11.16 0.10 6.20
N GLY A 122 -10.95 -0.95 5.42
CA GLY A 122 -10.24 -2.14 5.86
C GLY A 122 -10.00 -3.11 4.73
N ASP A 123 -9.28 -4.18 5.03
CA ASP A 123 -8.93 -5.23 4.08
C ASP A 123 -8.97 -6.59 4.78
N ASP A 124 -9.93 -7.44 4.39
CA ASP A 124 -10.11 -8.78 4.95
C ASP A 124 -9.02 -9.78 4.49
N LYS A 125 -8.19 -9.40 3.53
CA LYS A 125 -7.04 -10.19 3.05
C LYS A 125 -5.74 -9.85 3.78
N GLN A 126 -5.76 -8.84 4.66
CA GLN A 126 -4.66 -8.49 5.55
C GLN A 126 -4.89 -9.07 6.95
N LEU A 127 -4.00 -8.75 7.89
CA LEU A 127 -4.06 -9.32 9.23
C LEU A 127 -5.37 -8.93 9.94
N PRO A 128 -6.09 -9.90 10.53
CA PRO A 128 -7.26 -9.62 11.34
C PRO A 128 -6.84 -9.09 12.72
N HIS A 129 -7.81 -8.52 13.45
CA HIS A 129 -7.59 -8.19 14.85
C HIS A 129 -7.29 -9.45 15.69
N LEU A 130 -6.48 -9.27 16.73
CA LEU A 130 -6.18 -10.32 17.68
C LEU A 130 -7.01 -10.15 18.95
N SER A 131 -7.86 -11.12 19.25
CA SER A 131 -8.61 -11.14 20.49
C SER A 131 -7.98 -12.11 21.48
N PHE A 132 -7.77 -11.63 22.71
CA PHE A 132 -7.30 -12.43 23.83
C PHE A 132 -8.46 -12.99 24.68
N LEU A 133 -9.72 -12.72 24.29
CA LEU A 133 -10.91 -13.20 24.98
C LEU A 133 -11.07 -14.72 24.74
N GLU A 134 -11.28 -15.48 25.81
CA GLU A 134 -11.57 -16.91 25.72
C GLU A 134 -12.96 -17.16 25.10
N LYS A 135 -13.09 -18.24 24.31
CA LYS A 135 -14.35 -18.60 23.65
C LYS A 135 -15.51 -18.81 24.62
N ALA A 136 -15.23 -19.46 25.76
CA ALA A 136 -16.25 -19.72 26.80
C ALA A 136 -16.77 -18.41 27.41
N LYS A 137 -15.87 -17.44 27.60
CA LYS A 137 -16.23 -16.13 28.15
C LYS A 137 -17.03 -15.28 27.16
N GLU A 138 -16.70 -15.32 25.88
CA GLU A 138 -17.50 -14.69 24.83
C GLU A 138 -18.92 -15.26 24.81
N GLN A 139 -19.06 -16.59 24.84
CA GLN A 139 -20.35 -17.27 24.85
C GLN A 139 -21.17 -16.90 26.10
N SER A 140 -20.51 -16.83 27.25
CA SER A 140 -21.15 -16.40 28.50
C SER A 140 -21.71 -14.97 28.39
N PHE A 141 -20.96 -14.06 27.81
CA PHE A 141 -21.44 -12.68 27.59
C PHE A 141 -22.62 -12.62 26.61
N LEU A 142 -22.54 -13.32 25.50
CA LEU A 142 -23.63 -13.35 24.52
C LEU A 142 -24.92 -13.85 25.14
N SER A 143 -24.84 -14.89 26.00
CA SER A 143 -26.00 -15.44 26.73
C SER A 143 -26.50 -14.49 27.84
N GLN A 144 -25.57 -13.92 28.63
CA GLN A 144 -25.89 -13.03 29.73
C GLN A 144 -26.64 -11.78 29.27
N TYR A 145 -26.29 -11.21 28.13
CA TYR A 145 -26.91 -10.03 27.57
C TYR A 145 -28.02 -10.32 26.58
N GLY A 146 -28.43 -11.58 26.46
CA GLY A 146 -29.57 -11.98 25.62
C GLY A 146 -29.42 -11.64 24.15
N ILE A 147 -28.18 -11.68 23.61
CA ILE A 147 -27.94 -11.44 22.19
C ILE A 147 -28.61 -12.53 21.37
N ASN A 148 -29.57 -12.15 20.55
CA ASN A 148 -30.34 -13.08 19.71
C ASN A 148 -29.42 -13.86 18.79
N ASP A 149 -29.69 -15.17 18.63
CA ASP A 149 -28.89 -16.10 17.81
C ASP A 149 -28.63 -15.59 16.39
N ARG A 150 -29.59 -14.86 15.82
CA ARG A 150 -29.47 -14.21 14.52
C ARG A 150 -28.27 -13.25 14.44
N TYR A 151 -27.96 -12.59 15.53
CA TYR A 151 -26.87 -11.61 15.58
C TYR A 151 -25.57 -12.19 16.15
N GLN A 152 -25.63 -13.34 16.84
CA GLN A 152 -24.46 -13.93 17.48
C GLN A 152 -23.32 -14.22 16.51
N LEU A 153 -23.61 -14.61 15.28
CA LEU A 153 -22.58 -14.85 14.25
C LEU A 153 -21.83 -13.57 13.87
N MET A 154 -22.55 -12.47 13.75
CA MET A 154 -21.97 -11.19 13.32
C MET A 154 -21.26 -10.46 14.45
N TRP A 155 -21.70 -10.67 15.69
CA TRP A 155 -21.18 -10.00 16.87
C TRP A 155 -20.15 -10.83 17.65
N ARG A 156 -19.54 -11.82 17.00
CA ARG A 156 -18.43 -12.58 17.56
C ARG A 156 -17.16 -11.73 17.56
N PHE A 157 -16.93 -11.01 18.66
CA PHE A 157 -15.77 -10.09 18.73
C PHE A 157 -14.40 -10.80 18.81
N ARG A 158 -14.36 -12.14 18.99
CA ARG A 158 -13.12 -12.89 18.86
C ARG A 158 -12.67 -13.06 17.42
N THR A 159 -13.62 -13.22 16.50
CA THR A 159 -13.35 -13.60 15.11
C THR A 159 -13.67 -12.51 14.11
N ASN A 160 -14.64 -11.63 14.44
CA ASN A 160 -15.09 -10.59 13.55
C ASN A 160 -14.51 -9.23 13.98
N SER A 161 -14.03 -8.49 13.00
CA SER A 161 -13.56 -7.13 13.15
C SER A 161 -14.69 -6.12 12.93
N MET A 162 -14.39 -4.85 13.18
CA MET A 162 -15.28 -3.75 12.81
C MET A 162 -15.52 -3.70 11.29
N PHE A 163 -14.54 -4.10 10.49
CA PHE A 163 -14.70 -4.17 9.04
C PHE A 163 -15.72 -5.25 8.63
N ASP A 164 -15.66 -6.43 9.24
CA ASP A 164 -16.61 -7.52 8.97
C ASP A 164 -18.03 -7.09 9.29
N LEU A 165 -18.22 -6.43 10.45
CA LEU A 165 -19.51 -5.90 10.88
C LEU A 165 -20.02 -4.83 9.90
N ALA A 166 -19.17 -3.88 9.50
CA ALA A 166 -19.54 -2.83 8.57
C ALA A 166 -19.87 -3.38 7.18
N ASN A 167 -19.09 -4.35 6.70
CA ASN A 167 -19.33 -5.00 5.40
C ASN A 167 -20.66 -5.75 5.36
N TYR A 168 -21.04 -6.39 6.46
CA TYR A 168 -22.34 -7.07 6.58
C TYR A 168 -23.53 -6.11 6.46
N TYR A 169 -23.43 -4.92 7.06
CA TYR A 169 -24.51 -3.92 7.02
C TYR A 169 -24.43 -2.99 5.80
N SER A 170 -23.34 -3.03 5.04
CA SER A 170 -23.17 -2.17 3.86
C SER A 170 -23.90 -2.74 2.66
N MET A 171 -24.79 -1.94 2.06
CA MET A 171 -25.44 -2.32 0.79
C MET A 171 -24.50 -2.21 -0.42
N HIS A 172 -23.53 -1.32 -0.36
CA HIS A 172 -22.64 -1.00 -1.49
C HIS A 172 -21.20 -0.81 -1.02
N PRO A 173 -20.47 -1.91 -0.74
CA PRO A 173 -19.05 -1.81 -0.45
C PRO A 173 -18.29 -1.31 -1.69
N VAL A 174 -17.35 -0.40 -1.48
CA VAL A 174 -16.51 0.17 -2.54
C VAL A 174 -15.11 -0.44 -2.43
N LEU A 175 -14.64 -1.08 -3.50
CA LEU A 175 -13.26 -1.53 -3.60
C LEU A 175 -12.39 -0.37 -4.11
N LEU A 176 -11.32 -0.03 -3.36
CA LEU A 176 -10.26 0.83 -3.83
C LEU A 176 -9.31 -0.02 -4.68
N ASP A 177 -9.50 -0.01 -5.98
CA ASP A 177 -8.87 -0.95 -6.92
C ASP A 177 -7.60 -0.41 -7.59
N GLU A 178 -7.12 0.78 -7.20
CA GLU A 178 -5.92 1.40 -7.76
C GLU A 178 -4.75 1.32 -6.76
N HIS A 179 -3.66 0.64 -7.15
CA HIS A 179 -2.47 0.43 -6.33
C HIS A 179 -1.31 1.30 -6.80
N PHE A 180 -0.81 2.18 -5.92
CA PHE A 180 0.26 3.15 -6.21
C PHE A 180 1.57 2.87 -5.47
N ARG A 181 1.61 1.87 -4.59
CA ARG A 181 2.75 1.60 -3.71
C ARG A 181 3.86 0.82 -4.42
N SER A 182 3.57 -0.40 -4.80
CA SER A 182 4.56 -1.37 -5.26
C SER A 182 4.66 -1.44 -6.78
N LEU A 183 5.83 -1.86 -7.28
CA LEU A 183 6.00 -2.21 -8.69
C LEU A 183 5.16 -3.45 -9.05
N PRO A 184 4.74 -3.59 -10.33
CA PRO A 184 3.90 -4.70 -10.76
C PRO A 184 4.41 -6.10 -10.37
N PRO A 185 5.70 -6.46 -10.50
CA PRO A 185 6.16 -7.79 -10.11
C PRO A 185 5.90 -8.13 -8.64
N ILE A 186 5.94 -7.14 -7.73
CA ILE A 186 5.73 -7.35 -6.29
C ILE A 186 4.26 -7.66 -5.99
N ILE A 187 3.33 -6.88 -6.56
CA ILE A 187 1.92 -6.97 -6.21
C ILE A 187 1.12 -7.99 -7.04
N ASN A 188 1.61 -8.39 -8.22
CA ASN A 188 0.85 -9.21 -9.16
C ASN A 188 0.51 -10.59 -8.60
N PHE A 189 1.40 -11.23 -7.84
CA PHE A 189 1.07 -12.49 -7.17
C PHE A 189 -0.07 -12.29 -6.18
N SER A 190 0.05 -11.30 -5.30
CA SER A 190 -0.99 -10.95 -4.31
C SER A 190 -2.31 -10.59 -5.00
N ASN A 191 -2.28 -9.81 -6.08
CA ASN A 191 -3.46 -9.44 -6.84
C ASN A 191 -4.20 -10.66 -7.39
N LYS A 192 -3.47 -11.62 -7.96
CA LYS A 192 -4.05 -12.84 -8.51
C LYS A 192 -4.61 -13.74 -7.40
N GLU A 193 -3.82 -13.99 -6.35
CA GLU A 193 -4.13 -14.98 -5.33
C GLU A 193 -5.21 -14.50 -4.35
N PHE A 194 -5.16 -13.23 -3.91
CA PHE A 194 -6.05 -12.74 -2.85
C PHE A 194 -7.17 -11.82 -3.36
N TYR A 195 -6.95 -11.11 -4.47
CA TYR A 195 -7.90 -10.09 -4.95
C TYR A 195 -8.54 -10.44 -6.30
N GLY A 196 -8.29 -11.65 -6.82
CA GLY A 196 -8.90 -12.13 -8.08
C GLY A 196 -8.57 -11.28 -9.30
N GLY A 197 -7.39 -10.68 -9.34
CA GLY A 197 -6.91 -9.83 -10.45
C GLY A 197 -7.59 -8.46 -10.55
N ARG A 198 -8.35 -8.03 -9.53
CA ARG A 198 -9.14 -6.79 -9.58
C ARG A 198 -8.34 -5.51 -9.34
N ILE A 199 -7.12 -5.62 -8.81
CA ILE A 199 -6.28 -4.45 -8.50
C ILE A 199 -5.58 -3.97 -9.77
N LYS A 200 -5.72 -2.68 -10.06
CA LYS A 200 -5.03 -1.97 -11.14
C LYS A 200 -3.73 -1.41 -10.60
N VAL A 201 -2.60 -1.92 -11.08
CA VAL A 201 -1.27 -1.49 -10.63
C VAL A 201 -0.89 -0.22 -11.39
N MET A 202 -0.92 0.92 -10.70
CA MET A 202 -0.70 2.25 -11.29
C MET A 202 0.77 2.61 -11.42
N ARG A 203 1.68 1.76 -10.95
CA ARG A 203 3.13 1.92 -11.11
C ARG A 203 3.64 1.10 -12.28
N ARG A 204 4.79 1.50 -12.81
CA ARG A 204 5.46 0.81 -13.91
C ARG A 204 6.81 0.27 -13.47
N ASN A 205 7.18 -0.84 -14.07
CA ASN A 205 8.54 -1.38 -14.00
C ASN A 205 9.23 -1.08 -15.33
N ASP A 206 10.35 -0.40 -15.27
CA ASP A 206 11.20 -0.10 -16.45
C ASP A 206 12.21 -1.20 -16.74
N ASN A 207 12.15 -2.33 -16.02
CA ASN A 207 13.09 -3.45 -16.10
C ASN A 207 14.58 -3.07 -15.90
N SER A 208 14.85 -1.86 -15.40
CA SER A 208 16.23 -1.41 -15.16
C SER A 208 16.91 -2.22 -14.05
N LYS A 209 16.15 -2.65 -13.05
CA LYS A 209 16.61 -3.42 -11.89
C LYS A 209 15.76 -4.68 -11.68
N LYS A 210 16.40 -5.72 -11.16
CA LYS A 210 15.69 -6.92 -10.70
C LYS A 210 14.83 -6.61 -9.49
N VAL A 211 13.52 -6.79 -9.62
CA VAL A 211 12.53 -6.41 -8.60
C VAL A 211 12.28 -7.52 -7.59
N LEU A 212 12.23 -8.76 -8.06
CA LEU A 212 12.06 -9.95 -7.22
C LEU A 212 13.29 -10.85 -7.33
N GLU A 213 13.71 -11.38 -6.19
CA GLU A 213 14.87 -12.28 -6.11
C GLU A 213 14.64 -13.37 -5.07
N THR A 214 15.10 -14.60 -5.37
CA THR A 214 15.16 -15.69 -4.40
C THR A 214 16.61 -16.11 -4.20
N VAL A 215 17.07 -16.08 -2.95
CA VAL A 215 18.37 -16.56 -2.52
C VAL A 215 18.17 -17.87 -1.76
N VAL A 216 18.59 -18.98 -2.37
CA VAL A 216 18.57 -20.29 -1.71
C VAL A 216 19.86 -20.47 -0.92
N VAL A 217 19.73 -20.85 0.37
CA VAL A 217 20.84 -21.12 1.29
C VAL A 217 20.86 -22.62 1.60
N PRO A 218 21.57 -23.44 0.80
CA PRO A 218 21.43 -24.89 0.83
C PRO A 218 21.83 -25.54 2.17
N ASP A 219 22.81 -24.96 2.85
CA ASP A 219 23.34 -25.48 4.12
C ASP A 219 22.56 -24.97 5.35
N GLY A 220 21.45 -24.25 5.13
CA GLY A 220 20.65 -23.71 6.19
C GLY A 220 19.93 -24.77 7.00
N LYS A 221 19.96 -24.64 8.31
CA LYS A 221 19.30 -25.52 9.27
C LYS A 221 18.59 -24.67 10.33
N VAL A 222 17.43 -25.13 10.74
CA VAL A 222 16.65 -24.51 11.80
C VAL A 222 17.00 -25.13 13.14
N ASP A 223 17.26 -24.30 14.15
CA ASP A 223 17.44 -24.76 15.53
C ASP A 223 16.15 -25.38 16.06
N PHE A 224 16.26 -26.55 16.72
CA PHE A 224 15.10 -27.28 17.22
C PHE A 224 14.26 -26.48 18.24
N ASP A 225 14.92 -25.67 19.07
CA ASP A 225 14.24 -24.98 20.18
C ASP A 225 13.67 -23.61 19.81
N ALA A 226 14.07 -23.00 18.69
CA ALA A 226 13.86 -21.58 18.50
C ALA A 226 13.45 -21.13 17.09
N THR A 227 13.20 -21.99 16.12
CA THR A 227 12.88 -21.61 14.73
C THR A 227 13.84 -20.54 14.14
N ARG A 228 15.13 -20.63 14.49
CA ARG A 228 16.21 -19.78 13.98
C ARG A 228 17.00 -20.54 12.93
N ASN A 229 17.38 -19.84 11.88
CA ASN A 229 18.21 -20.34 10.79
C ASN A 229 19.43 -19.42 10.65
N LEU A 230 20.52 -19.73 11.35
CA LEU A 230 21.72 -18.89 11.38
C LEU A 230 22.37 -18.70 10.00
N PRO A 231 22.58 -19.73 9.16
CA PRO A 231 23.14 -19.54 7.83
C PRO A 231 22.28 -18.61 6.93
N GLU A 232 20.97 -18.69 7.06
CA GLU A 232 20.06 -17.79 6.32
C GLU A 232 20.17 -16.33 6.80
N ILE A 233 20.35 -16.13 8.13
CA ILE A 233 20.60 -14.82 8.73
C ILE A 233 21.94 -14.25 8.20
N GLU A 234 23.00 -15.05 8.18
CA GLU A 234 24.33 -14.62 7.72
C GLU A 234 24.28 -14.20 6.23
N ALA A 235 23.61 -14.97 5.39
CA ALA A 235 23.42 -14.65 3.97
C ALA A 235 22.62 -13.35 3.81
N LEU A 236 21.56 -13.16 4.59
CA LEU A 236 20.72 -11.96 4.55
C LEU A 236 21.51 -10.73 5.03
N VAL A 237 22.22 -10.82 6.14
CA VAL A 237 23.01 -9.70 6.69
C VAL A 237 24.14 -9.29 5.74
N LYS A 238 24.79 -10.25 5.10
CA LYS A 238 25.77 -9.98 4.05
C LYS A 238 25.14 -9.18 2.90
N ARG A 239 24.00 -9.64 2.40
CA ARG A 239 23.28 -8.96 1.32
C ARG A 239 22.80 -7.57 1.71
N LEU A 240 22.32 -7.40 2.94
CA LEU A 240 21.95 -6.09 3.50
C LEU A 240 23.13 -5.12 3.47
N HIS A 241 24.29 -5.57 3.93
CA HIS A 241 25.52 -4.75 3.93
C HIS A 241 25.90 -4.33 2.52
N GLU A 242 25.87 -5.25 1.53
CA GLU A 242 26.13 -4.95 0.13
C GLU A 242 25.18 -3.87 -0.42
N ILE A 243 23.88 -3.98 -0.12
CA ILE A 243 22.85 -3.00 -0.53
C ILE A 243 23.16 -1.62 0.06
N VAL A 244 23.43 -1.55 1.37
CA VAL A 244 23.73 -0.29 2.07
C VAL A 244 24.98 0.39 1.48
N VAL A 245 26.07 -0.35 1.30
CA VAL A 245 27.33 0.20 0.74
C VAL A 245 27.11 0.70 -0.69
N GLU A 246 26.37 -0.05 -1.51
CA GLU A 246 26.07 0.36 -2.88
C GLU A 246 25.19 1.62 -2.92
N ASP A 247 24.16 1.69 -2.06
CA ASP A 247 23.25 2.84 -2.03
C ASP A 247 23.94 4.09 -1.49
N GLU A 248 24.75 3.98 -0.44
CA GLU A 248 25.52 5.12 0.08
C GLU A 248 26.47 5.72 -0.97
N ARG A 249 27.01 4.88 -1.85
CA ARG A 249 27.84 5.34 -2.97
C ARG A 249 27.04 6.02 -4.07
N LYS A 250 25.81 5.53 -4.37
CA LYS A 250 25.01 6.01 -5.51
C LYS A 250 24.06 7.14 -5.14
N ASN A 251 23.50 7.10 -3.93
CA ASN A 251 22.41 7.96 -3.47
C ASN A 251 22.66 8.56 -2.06
N PRO A 252 23.78 9.26 -1.81
CA PRO A 252 24.16 9.69 -0.45
C PRO A 252 23.11 10.59 0.22
N ASP A 253 22.40 11.41 -0.57
CA ASP A 253 21.43 12.39 -0.09
C ASP A 253 19.99 11.87 -0.01
N ASN A 254 19.71 10.72 -0.63
CA ASN A 254 18.37 10.13 -0.63
C ASN A 254 18.46 8.60 -0.48
N PRO A 255 18.83 8.12 0.70
CA PRO A 255 19.04 6.69 0.94
C PRO A 255 17.73 5.91 0.85
N VAL A 256 17.83 4.67 0.35
CA VAL A 256 16.70 3.75 0.31
C VAL A 256 16.32 3.27 1.71
N SER A 257 15.02 3.17 1.96
CA SER A 257 14.51 2.56 3.20
C SER A 257 14.47 1.03 3.07
N ILE A 258 14.88 0.31 4.15
CA ILE A 258 15.03 -1.14 4.11
C ILE A 258 14.22 -1.79 5.23
N GLY A 259 13.47 -2.84 4.90
CA GLY A 259 12.76 -3.68 5.87
C GLY A 259 13.28 -5.11 5.86
N ILE A 260 13.31 -5.72 7.03
CA ILE A 260 13.65 -7.14 7.17
C ILE A 260 12.48 -7.84 7.84
N ILE A 261 11.88 -8.79 7.14
CA ILE A 261 10.71 -9.52 7.61
C ILE A 261 11.05 -10.99 7.84
N SER A 262 10.66 -11.50 8.99
CA SER A 262 10.58 -12.95 9.18
C SER A 262 9.27 -13.32 9.89
N PRO A 263 8.64 -14.43 9.52
CA PRO A 263 7.45 -14.93 10.19
C PRO A 263 7.69 -15.31 11.67
N PHE A 264 8.91 -15.72 12.01
CA PHE A 264 9.24 -16.26 13.32
C PHE A 264 9.93 -15.24 14.22
N ARG A 265 9.39 -15.04 15.43
CA ARG A 265 9.95 -14.07 16.41
C ARG A 265 11.40 -14.37 16.78
N ALA A 266 11.75 -15.66 16.98
CA ALA A 266 13.12 -16.04 17.30
C ALA A 266 14.12 -15.68 16.20
N GLN A 267 13.70 -15.80 14.92
CA GLN A 267 14.49 -15.35 13.77
C GLN A 267 14.65 -13.83 13.78
N VAL A 268 13.58 -13.09 14.04
CA VAL A 268 13.58 -11.61 14.12
C VAL A 268 14.56 -11.12 15.21
N GLU A 269 14.50 -11.69 16.41
CA GLU A 269 15.40 -11.29 17.50
C GLU A 269 16.87 -11.57 17.15
N GLN A 270 17.15 -12.71 16.53
CA GLN A 270 18.51 -13.01 16.10
C GLN A 270 18.97 -12.11 14.94
N LEU A 271 18.08 -11.77 14.01
CA LEU A 271 18.35 -10.80 12.93
C LEU A 271 18.72 -9.42 13.52
N LYS A 272 17.99 -8.92 14.52
CA LYS A 272 18.30 -7.65 15.19
C LYS A 272 19.72 -7.66 15.78
N ILE A 273 20.09 -8.75 16.47
CA ILE A 273 21.42 -8.92 17.05
C ILE A 273 22.49 -8.95 15.96
N SER A 274 22.26 -9.68 14.87
CA SER A 274 23.23 -9.86 13.80
C SER A 274 23.42 -8.60 12.97
N VAL A 275 22.36 -7.85 12.68
CA VAL A 275 22.41 -6.57 11.97
C VAL A 275 23.14 -5.51 12.81
N ALA A 276 22.86 -5.42 14.10
CA ALA A 276 23.52 -4.46 15.01
C ALA A 276 25.04 -4.70 15.16
N LYS A 277 25.52 -5.90 14.84
CA LYS A 277 26.98 -6.19 14.82
C LYS A 277 27.68 -5.66 13.56
N VAL A 278 26.94 -5.47 12.48
CA VAL A 278 27.49 -5.13 11.15
C VAL A 278 27.22 -3.66 10.78
N LEU A 279 26.08 -3.12 11.18
CA LEU A 279 25.69 -1.75 10.87
C LEU A 279 25.63 -0.90 12.13
N SER A 280 26.14 0.34 12.06
CA SER A 280 26.00 1.32 13.14
C SER A 280 24.57 1.84 13.25
N GLU A 281 24.18 2.33 14.42
CA GLU A 281 22.87 2.94 14.68
C GLU A 281 22.57 4.07 13.70
N HIS A 282 23.56 4.93 13.41
CA HIS A 282 23.43 6.02 12.44
C HIS A 282 23.07 5.51 11.03
N VAL A 283 23.68 4.43 10.55
CA VAL A 283 23.35 3.81 9.24
C VAL A 283 21.95 3.20 9.26
N MET A 284 21.58 2.56 10.38
CA MET A 284 20.25 1.99 10.55
C MET A 284 19.16 3.07 10.52
N GLU A 285 19.37 4.20 11.20
CA GLU A 285 18.46 5.35 11.16
C GLU A 285 18.39 5.98 9.76
N LYS A 286 19.54 6.20 9.13
CA LYS A 286 19.62 6.80 7.78
C LYS A 286 18.83 6.01 6.74
N HIS A 287 18.93 4.68 6.75
CA HIS A 287 18.20 3.78 5.85
C HIS A 287 16.84 3.35 6.41
N GLN A 288 16.39 3.92 7.53
CA GLN A 288 15.13 3.56 8.19
C GLN A 288 14.95 2.04 8.32
N ILE A 289 16.03 1.35 8.75
CA ILE A 289 16.03 -0.12 8.83
C ILE A 289 15.07 -0.58 9.92
N GLU A 290 14.04 -1.31 9.53
CA GLU A 290 13.08 -1.93 10.44
C GLU A 290 13.19 -3.45 10.34
N ILE A 291 13.20 -4.13 11.50
CA ILE A 291 13.31 -5.61 11.57
C ILE A 291 12.16 -6.14 12.40
N GLY A 292 11.30 -6.95 11.78
CA GLY A 292 10.10 -7.42 12.47
C GLY A 292 9.37 -8.57 11.79
N THR A 293 8.22 -8.91 12.37
CA THR A 293 7.28 -9.83 11.74
C THR A 293 6.33 -9.07 10.81
N ALA A 294 5.49 -9.78 10.05
CA ALA A 294 4.45 -9.16 9.24
C ALA A 294 3.53 -8.22 10.06
N HIS A 295 3.29 -8.52 11.33
CA HIS A 295 2.53 -7.65 12.24
C HIS A 295 3.22 -6.29 12.49
N THR A 296 4.55 -6.28 12.60
CA THR A 296 5.33 -5.05 12.77
C THR A 296 5.21 -4.14 11.57
N PHE A 297 5.18 -4.73 10.37
CA PHE A 297 5.11 -4.00 9.11
C PHE A 297 3.68 -3.67 8.63
N GLN A 298 2.66 -4.01 9.40
CA GLN A 298 1.30 -3.69 8.98
C GLN A 298 1.08 -2.18 8.99
N GLY A 299 0.54 -1.64 7.89
CA GLY A 299 0.42 -0.20 7.68
C GLY A 299 1.72 0.50 7.24
N ASP A 300 2.87 -0.19 7.30
CA ASP A 300 4.17 0.37 6.93
C ASP A 300 4.68 -0.20 5.59
N GLU A 301 5.68 0.44 5.01
CA GLU A 301 6.27 0.07 3.73
C GLU A 301 7.74 0.51 3.66
N ARG A 302 8.57 -0.21 2.88
CA ARG A 302 9.97 0.14 2.63
C ARG A 302 10.29 0.03 1.15
N ASP A 303 11.34 0.71 0.74
CA ASP A 303 11.81 0.65 -0.66
C ASP A 303 12.29 -0.76 -1.01
N ILE A 304 13.03 -1.37 -0.11
CA ILE A 304 13.55 -2.74 -0.24
C ILE A 304 13.10 -3.57 0.95
N ILE A 305 12.59 -4.77 0.69
CA ILE A 305 12.29 -5.78 1.71
C ILE A 305 13.17 -7.00 1.51
N LEU A 306 13.83 -7.43 2.58
CA LEU A 306 14.50 -8.72 2.67
C LEU A 306 13.65 -9.62 3.55
N THR A 307 13.22 -10.77 3.03
CA THR A 307 12.38 -11.72 3.78
C THR A 307 13.19 -12.98 4.08
N SER A 308 13.30 -13.33 5.35
CA SER A 308 13.86 -14.61 5.80
C SER A 308 12.72 -15.55 6.16
N TRP A 309 12.49 -16.56 5.33
CA TRP A 309 11.43 -17.54 5.56
C TRP A 309 11.75 -18.53 6.67
N ALA A 310 13.04 -18.67 7.02
CA ALA A 310 13.56 -19.57 8.04
C ALA A 310 13.00 -21.00 7.91
N TYR A 311 12.91 -21.50 6.67
CA TYR A 311 12.40 -22.82 6.37
C TYR A 311 13.47 -23.66 5.66
N ALA A 312 13.80 -24.80 6.26
CA ALA A 312 14.87 -25.70 5.83
C ALA A 312 14.38 -27.18 5.81
N ASN A 313 15.23 -28.10 5.36
CA ASN A 313 14.91 -29.52 5.30
C ASN A 313 14.58 -30.13 6.66
N ASN A 314 15.11 -29.59 7.76
CA ASN A 314 14.85 -30.02 9.12
C ASN A 314 13.72 -29.26 9.83
N SER A 315 12.96 -28.40 9.13
CA SER A 315 11.85 -27.65 9.72
C SER A 315 10.67 -28.55 10.06
N PHE A 316 9.98 -28.22 11.16
CA PHE A 316 8.78 -28.92 11.55
C PHE A 316 7.61 -28.65 10.58
N PRO A 317 6.70 -29.61 10.33
CA PRO A 317 5.52 -29.41 9.51
C PRO A 317 4.65 -28.23 9.95
N GLN A 318 4.56 -27.99 11.28
CA GLN A 318 3.80 -26.87 11.86
C GLN A 318 4.35 -25.50 11.41
N SER A 319 5.64 -25.39 11.17
CA SER A 319 6.26 -24.17 10.65
C SER A 319 5.71 -23.83 9.26
N LEU A 320 5.53 -24.83 8.40
CA LEU A 320 4.95 -24.63 7.07
C LEU A 320 3.48 -24.20 7.15
N ILE A 321 2.69 -24.84 8.02
CA ILE A 321 1.28 -24.45 8.24
C ILE A 321 1.19 -22.98 8.67
N PHE A 322 2.12 -22.52 9.52
CA PHE A 322 2.17 -21.13 9.93
C PHE A 322 2.53 -20.18 8.77
N LEU A 323 3.52 -20.56 7.95
CA LEU A 323 3.94 -19.80 6.78
C LEU A 323 2.86 -19.69 5.70
N GLN A 324 1.95 -20.64 5.64
CA GLN A 324 0.86 -20.68 4.67
C GLN A 324 -0.41 -19.95 5.13
N LYS A 325 -0.40 -19.23 6.27
CA LYS A 325 -1.54 -18.41 6.68
C LYS A 325 -1.75 -17.25 5.70
N PRO A 326 -2.88 -17.21 4.96
CA PRO A 326 -3.03 -16.29 3.83
C PRO A 326 -2.83 -14.82 4.17
N ASN A 327 -3.45 -14.36 5.24
CA ASN A 327 -3.41 -12.95 5.66
C ASN A 327 -1.99 -12.51 6.08
N LEU A 328 -1.29 -13.36 6.84
CA LEU A 328 0.09 -13.09 7.26
C LEU A 328 1.03 -13.07 6.05
N PHE A 329 0.83 -14.03 5.14
CA PHE A 329 1.62 -14.15 3.93
C PHE A 329 1.42 -12.93 3.01
N ASN A 330 0.16 -12.55 2.76
CA ASN A 330 -0.18 -11.40 1.94
C ASN A 330 0.46 -10.11 2.46
N VAL A 331 0.41 -9.87 3.77
CA VAL A 331 1.07 -8.71 4.36
C VAL A 331 2.58 -8.76 4.14
N ALA A 332 3.23 -9.90 4.38
CA ALA A 332 4.67 -10.02 4.27
C ALA A 332 5.19 -9.70 2.85
N ILE A 333 4.50 -10.17 1.80
CA ILE A 333 4.95 -10.01 0.40
C ILE A 333 4.55 -8.68 -0.25
N THR A 334 3.76 -7.83 0.43
CA THR A 334 3.25 -6.56 -0.14
C THR A 334 3.83 -5.31 0.51
N ARG A 335 4.91 -5.45 1.31
CA ARG A 335 5.54 -4.30 2.02
C ARG A 335 6.59 -3.58 1.21
N ALA A 336 7.12 -4.21 0.15
CA ALA A 336 8.14 -3.61 -0.71
C ALA A 336 7.53 -2.61 -1.71
N ARG A 337 8.24 -1.50 -1.95
CA ARG A 337 7.92 -0.56 -3.02
C ARG A 337 8.62 -0.91 -4.33
N TYR A 338 9.93 -1.20 -4.27
CA TYR A 338 10.79 -1.34 -5.44
C TYR A 338 11.46 -2.71 -5.57
N GLN A 339 11.84 -3.35 -4.45
CA GLN A 339 12.54 -4.63 -4.51
C GLN A 339 12.17 -5.53 -3.34
N MET A 340 12.05 -6.82 -3.62
CA MET A 340 11.87 -7.85 -2.60
C MET A 340 12.84 -9.01 -2.84
N ILE A 341 13.61 -9.35 -1.81
CA ILE A 341 14.61 -10.41 -1.83
C ILE A 341 14.20 -11.48 -0.81
N ASN A 342 13.98 -12.69 -1.27
CA ASN A 342 13.51 -13.80 -0.45
C ASN A 342 14.68 -14.74 -0.12
N PHE A 343 14.92 -15.02 1.14
CA PHE A 343 15.90 -15.99 1.63
C PHE A 343 15.17 -17.23 2.14
N ILE A 344 15.58 -18.39 1.68
CA ILE A 344 15.06 -19.69 2.07
C ILE A 344 16.13 -20.75 2.04
N SER A 345 16.07 -21.74 2.93
CA SER A 345 17.06 -22.81 3.03
C SER A 345 16.57 -24.16 2.49
N LYS A 346 15.53 -24.12 1.69
CA LYS A 346 15.03 -25.28 0.94
C LYS A 346 14.77 -24.88 -0.51
N ASP A 347 15.09 -25.77 -1.46
CA ASP A 347 14.78 -25.53 -2.87
C ASP A 347 13.26 -25.29 -3.03
N PRO A 348 12.83 -24.20 -3.65
CA PRO A 348 11.42 -23.92 -3.88
C PRO A 348 10.66 -25.05 -4.58
N ARG A 349 11.31 -25.82 -5.42
CA ARG A 349 10.73 -26.95 -6.16
C ARG A 349 10.41 -28.15 -5.26
N GLU A 350 11.12 -28.28 -4.15
CA GLU A 350 10.95 -29.36 -3.16
C GLU A 350 9.99 -29.00 -2.03
N LEU A 351 9.45 -27.78 -2.03
CA LEU A 351 8.45 -27.36 -1.06
C LEU A 351 7.14 -28.14 -1.29
N PRO A 352 6.44 -28.55 -0.22
CA PRO A 352 5.08 -29.04 -0.33
C PRO A 352 4.15 -28.03 -1.02
N GLU A 353 3.08 -28.52 -1.62
CA GLU A 353 2.08 -27.67 -2.24
C GLU A 353 1.51 -26.66 -1.25
N GLY A 354 1.31 -25.42 -1.73
CA GLY A 354 0.79 -24.34 -0.94
C GLY A 354 1.28 -22.98 -1.41
N ILE A 355 0.86 -21.94 -0.68
CA ILE A 355 1.06 -20.55 -1.10
C ILE A 355 2.54 -20.16 -1.18
N LEU A 356 3.39 -20.64 -0.27
CA LEU A 356 4.83 -20.36 -0.29
C LEU A 356 5.49 -20.93 -1.55
N ARG A 357 5.20 -22.18 -1.91
CA ARG A 357 5.70 -22.81 -3.14
C ARG A 357 5.23 -22.05 -4.38
N SER A 358 3.93 -21.73 -4.43
CA SER A 358 3.35 -20.98 -5.56
C SER A 358 3.99 -19.60 -5.72
N TYR A 359 4.24 -18.90 -4.62
CA TYR A 359 4.89 -17.59 -4.63
C TYR A 359 6.35 -17.66 -5.09
N LEU A 360 7.15 -18.56 -4.52
CA LEU A 360 8.54 -18.69 -4.91
C LEU A 360 8.70 -19.20 -6.35
N GLY A 361 7.77 -20.04 -6.83
CA GLY A 361 7.67 -20.41 -8.24
C GLY A 361 7.38 -19.21 -9.14
N PHE A 362 6.46 -18.34 -8.73
CA PHE A 362 6.18 -17.07 -9.42
C PHE A 362 7.43 -16.16 -9.46
N VAL A 363 8.18 -16.06 -8.36
CA VAL A 363 9.44 -15.29 -8.31
C VAL A 363 10.46 -15.87 -9.29
N GLN A 364 10.60 -17.20 -9.34
CA GLN A 364 11.53 -17.86 -10.27
C GLN A 364 11.14 -17.65 -11.74
N GLU A 365 9.86 -17.69 -12.07
CA GLU A 365 9.39 -17.36 -13.42
C GLU A 365 9.68 -15.89 -13.79
N TYR A 366 9.55 -14.97 -12.84
CA TYR A 366 9.95 -13.58 -13.03
C TYR A 366 11.45 -13.45 -13.27
N GLU A 367 12.30 -14.12 -12.47
CA GLU A 367 13.75 -14.10 -12.62
C GLU A 367 14.19 -14.61 -14.00
N ASN A 368 13.59 -15.71 -14.46
CA ASN A 368 13.86 -16.27 -15.77
C ASN A 368 13.49 -15.28 -16.90
N ARG A 369 12.31 -14.65 -16.81
CA ARG A 369 11.91 -13.63 -17.78
C ARG A 369 12.81 -12.40 -17.76
N TYR A 370 13.20 -11.95 -16.56
CA TYR A 370 14.11 -10.83 -16.40
C TYR A 370 15.50 -11.13 -17.00
N ALA A 371 16.02 -12.33 -16.80
CA ALA A 371 17.28 -12.76 -17.41
C ALA A 371 17.20 -12.79 -18.96
N LEU A 372 16.08 -13.31 -19.51
CA LEU A 372 15.84 -13.31 -20.96
C LEU A 372 15.74 -11.88 -21.52
N SER A 373 15.06 -10.96 -20.81
CA SER A 373 14.95 -9.56 -21.27
C SER A 373 16.29 -8.79 -21.30
N LYS A 374 17.34 -9.34 -20.71
CA LYS A 374 18.70 -8.79 -20.74
C LYS A 374 19.61 -9.46 -21.79
N SER A 375 19.13 -10.48 -22.51
CA SER A 375 19.87 -11.09 -23.62
C SER A 375 19.67 -10.29 -24.91
N ASP A 376 20.71 -10.18 -25.71
CA ASP A 376 20.71 -9.40 -26.97
C ASP A 376 19.69 -9.92 -28.02
N ASP A 377 19.18 -11.14 -27.87
CA ASP A 377 18.26 -11.80 -28.79
C ASP A 377 16.77 -11.53 -28.47
N PHE A 378 16.44 -10.72 -27.44
CA PHE A 378 15.07 -10.51 -27.03
C PHE A 378 14.43 -9.33 -27.79
N ASP A 379 13.61 -9.62 -28.82
CA ASP A 379 12.80 -8.62 -29.49
C ASP A 379 11.47 -8.40 -28.69
N GLU A 380 11.45 -7.38 -27.85
CA GLU A 380 10.29 -6.98 -27.03
C GLU A 380 9.16 -6.34 -27.87
N ASN A 381 9.34 -6.26 -29.20
CA ASN A 381 8.47 -5.48 -30.08
C ASN A 381 7.32 -6.29 -30.66
N ILE A 382 6.27 -6.47 -29.88
CA ILE A 382 5.01 -7.05 -30.37
C ILE A 382 4.12 -5.91 -30.89
N TYR A 383 4.10 -5.71 -32.19
CA TYR A 383 3.19 -4.78 -32.86
C TYR A 383 1.89 -5.48 -33.21
N LYS A 384 0.75 -4.85 -32.96
CA LYS A 384 -0.57 -5.36 -33.35
C LYS A 384 -0.81 -5.22 -34.85
N ASN A 385 -0.22 -4.19 -35.47
CA ASN A 385 -0.40 -3.91 -36.89
C ASN A 385 0.77 -3.10 -37.49
N ALA A 386 0.81 -2.99 -38.82
CA ALA A 386 1.85 -2.27 -39.56
C ALA A 386 1.91 -0.77 -39.23
N PHE A 387 0.78 -0.16 -38.88
CA PHE A 387 0.72 1.26 -38.54
C PHE A 387 1.41 1.56 -37.19
N GLU A 388 1.23 0.70 -36.19
CA GLU A 388 1.97 0.82 -34.92
C GLU A 388 3.49 0.72 -35.15
N LYS A 389 3.92 -0.21 -36.02
CA LYS A 389 5.33 -0.37 -36.37
C LYS A 389 5.90 0.87 -37.05
N GLU A 390 5.15 1.47 -37.98
CA GLU A 390 5.56 2.69 -38.69
C GLU A 390 5.71 3.87 -37.72
N VAL A 391 4.74 4.07 -36.84
CA VAL A 391 4.79 5.13 -35.81
C VAL A 391 5.97 4.90 -34.86
N ALA A 392 6.16 3.67 -34.38
CA ALA A 392 7.27 3.34 -33.47
C ALA A 392 8.63 3.60 -34.11
N GLN A 393 8.80 3.19 -35.37
CA GLN A 393 10.04 3.39 -36.10
C GLN A 393 10.37 4.89 -36.27
N ALA A 394 9.38 5.71 -36.59
CA ALA A 394 9.58 7.13 -36.75
C ALA A 394 10.05 7.86 -35.46
N PHE A 395 9.59 7.41 -34.29
CA PHE A 395 10.09 7.93 -33.02
C PHE A 395 11.52 7.44 -32.72
N ARG A 396 11.85 6.18 -33.05
CA ARG A 396 13.21 5.65 -32.89
C ARG A 396 14.22 6.34 -33.79
N ASP A 397 13.83 6.63 -35.02
CA ASP A 397 14.69 7.34 -36.01
C ASP A 397 15.05 8.76 -35.51
N LEU A 398 14.23 9.32 -34.60
CA LEU A 398 14.48 10.59 -33.93
C LEU A 398 15.25 10.43 -32.59
N GLY A 399 15.67 9.21 -32.24
CA GLY A 399 16.48 8.93 -31.06
C GLY A 399 15.65 8.72 -29.77
N HIS A 400 14.32 8.50 -29.88
CA HIS A 400 13.48 8.21 -28.72
C HIS A 400 13.46 6.71 -28.40
N GLU A 401 13.41 6.38 -27.11
CA GLU A 401 13.18 5.02 -26.64
C GLU A 401 11.70 4.65 -26.83
N VAL A 402 11.41 3.56 -27.55
CA VAL A 402 10.02 3.13 -27.79
C VAL A 402 9.82 1.67 -27.40
N THR A 403 8.90 1.43 -26.50
CA THR A 403 8.43 0.09 -26.11
C THR A 403 6.99 -0.13 -26.62
N CYS A 404 6.67 -1.35 -27.03
CA CYS A 404 5.40 -1.71 -27.65
C CYS A 404 4.61 -2.68 -26.80
N GLY A 405 3.27 -2.65 -26.89
CA GLY A 405 2.40 -3.63 -26.23
C GLY A 405 2.50 -3.63 -24.70
N VAL A 406 2.75 -2.48 -24.09
CA VAL A 406 2.99 -2.37 -22.65
C VAL A 406 1.68 -2.44 -21.86
N ASP A 407 1.63 -3.29 -20.83
CA ASP A 407 0.51 -3.27 -19.87
C ASP A 407 0.69 -2.13 -18.85
N ILE A 408 -0.33 -1.27 -18.74
CA ILE A 408 -0.39 -0.17 -17.79
C ILE A 408 -1.71 -0.29 -17.02
N ALA A 409 -1.64 -0.62 -15.76
CA ALA A 409 -2.81 -0.79 -14.89
C ALA A 409 -3.83 -1.81 -15.43
N GLY A 410 -3.35 -2.91 -16.03
CA GLY A 410 -4.20 -3.93 -16.68
C GLY A 410 -4.78 -3.50 -18.03
N LEU A 411 -4.28 -2.41 -18.60
CA LEU A 411 -4.69 -1.88 -19.91
C LEU A 411 -3.52 -1.92 -20.89
N SER A 412 -3.69 -2.58 -22.03
CA SER A 412 -2.65 -2.61 -23.07
C SER A 412 -2.54 -1.24 -23.72
N ALA A 413 -1.34 -0.63 -23.66
CA ALA A 413 -0.96 0.56 -24.41
C ALA A 413 -0.26 0.14 -25.70
N ASP A 414 -0.54 0.81 -26.82
CA ASP A 414 0.05 0.44 -28.08
C ASP A 414 1.56 0.75 -28.10
N LEU A 415 1.95 1.98 -27.81
CA LEU A 415 3.35 2.40 -27.73
C LEU A 415 3.58 3.26 -26.50
N VAL A 416 4.78 3.14 -25.94
CA VAL A 416 5.28 4.02 -24.87
C VAL A 416 6.62 4.61 -25.30
N VAL A 417 6.69 5.96 -25.30
CA VAL A 417 7.87 6.72 -25.74
C VAL A 417 8.52 7.38 -24.52
N ASP A 418 9.84 7.23 -24.39
CA ASP A 418 10.70 7.79 -23.33
C ASP A 418 10.15 7.54 -21.91
N ASN A 419 9.44 6.46 -21.73
CA ASN A 419 8.81 6.13 -20.45
C ASN A 419 7.86 7.22 -19.89
N LYS A 420 7.44 8.18 -20.73
CA LYS A 420 6.65 9.37 -20.37
C LYS A 420 5.34 9.49 -21.13
N PHE A 421 5.33 9.07 -22.39
CA PHE A 421 4.21 9.26 -23.30
C PHE A 421 3.64 7.91 -23.73
N VAL A 422 2.33 7.78 -23.63
CA VAL A 422 1.58 6.68 -24.24
C VAL A 422 1.00 7.19 -25.56
N ILE A 423 1.23 6.45 -26.63
CA ILE A 423 0.64 6.70 -27.93
C ILE A 423 -0.34 5.58 -28.21
N GLU A 424 -1.60 5.94 -28.41
CA GLU A 424 -2.64 5.05 -28.89
C GLU A 424 -2.81 5.25 -30.40
N CYS A 425 -2.58 4.21 -31.18
CA CYS A 425 -2.61 4.22 -32.64
C CYS A 425 -4.00 3.82 -33.12
N ASP A 426 -4.84 4.79 -33.52
CA ASP A 426 -6.20 4.54 -34.01
C ASP A 426 -6.16 4.15 -35.50
N GLY A 427 -6.32 2.85 -35.81
CA GLY A 427 -6.38 2.31 -37.18
C GLY A 427 -7.73 2.52 -37.83
N VAL A 428 -7.81 2.36 -39.17
CA VAL A 428 -9.05 2.51 -39.94
C VAL A 428 -10.05 1.35 -39.74
N GLU A 429 -9.58 0.22 -39.21
CA GLU A 429 -10.35 -1.02 -39.05
C GLU A 429 -10.99 -1.21 -37.67
N ASP A 430 -10.67 -0.36 -36.70
CA ASP A 430 -11.27 -0.45 -35.40
C ASP A 430 -12.75 -0.07 -35.44
N LYS A 431 -13.60 -1.09 -35.48
CA LYS A 431 -15.03 -0.96 -35.18
C LYS A 431 -15.13 -0.25 -33.83
N THR A 432 -15.42 1.03 -33.90
CA THR A 432 -15.53 2.01 -32.81
C THR A 432 -15.68 1.41 -31.39
N PRO A 433 -14.62 1.34 -30.59
CA PRO A 433 -14.80 1.20 -29.17
C PRO A 433 -15.56 2.43 -28.67
N CYS A 434 -16.55 2.22 -27.83
CA CYS A 434 -17.33 3.31 -27.26
C CYS A 434 -16.41 4.43 -26.77
N LYS A 435 -16.57 5.67 -27.24
CA LYS A 435 -15.77 6.85 -26.84
C LYS A 435 -15.59 6.96 -25.32
N VAL A 436 -16.58 6.50 -24.56
CA VAL A 436 -16.57 6.45 -23.09
C VAL A 436 -15.53 5.45 -22.56
N THR A 437 -15.38 4.29 -23.19
CA THR A 437 -14.38 3.28 -22.78
C THR A 437 -12.96 3.80 -23.01
N ASN A 438 -12.73 4.47 -24.15
CA ASN A 438 -11.44 5.09 -24.45
C ASN A 438 -11.10 6.25 -23.50
N MET A 439 -12.09 7.05 -23.11
CA MET A 439 -11.89 8.12 -22.11
C MET A 439 -11.57 7.55 -20.72
N LYS A 440 -12.21 6.45 -20.32
CA LYS A 440 -11.89 5.77 -19.05
C LYS A 440 -10.49 5.18 -19.09
N LYS A 441 -10.10 4.49 -20.17
CA LYS A 441 -8.75 3.97 -20.38
C LYS A 441 -7.70 5.08 -20.25
N GLN A 442 -7.89 6.18 -21.00
CA GLN A 442 -7.01 7.34 -20.94
C GLN A 442 -6.89 7.91 -19.53
N ALA A 443 -8.01 8.09 -18.82
CA ALA A 443 -8.00 8.63 -17.47
C ALA A 443 -7.25 7.73 -16.47
N ILE A 444 -7.29 6.41 -16.62
CA ILE A 444 -6.52 5.46 -15.82
C ILE A 444 -5.03 5.61 -16.11
N ILE A 445 -4.65 5.61 -17.40
CA ILE A 445 -3.25 5.76 -17.82
C ILE A 445 -2.68 7.11 -17.36
N GLU A 446 -3.44 8.20 -17.46
CA GLU A 446 -3.00 9.53 -16.99
C GLU A 446 -2.82 9.56 -15.45
N ARG A 447 -3.61 8.81 -14.68
CA ARG A 447 -3.42 8.69 -13.23
C ARG A 447 -2.15 7.89 -12.85
N SER A 448 -1.68 7.02 -13.73
CA SER A 448 -0.39 6.33 -13.55
C SER A 448 0.84 7.24 -13.83
N GLY A 449 0.61 8.52 -14.09
CA GLY A 449 1.66 9.53 -14.30
C GLY A 449 2.12 9.69 -15.75
N LEU A 450 1.50 8.99 -16.70
CA LEU A 450 1.83 9.07 -18.11
C LEU A 450 0.96 10.07 -18.83
N LYS A 451 1.49 10.69 -19.88
CA LYS A 451 0.73 11.51 -20.80
C LYS A 451 0.22 10.66 -21.96
N VAL A 452 -1.06 10.76 -22.31
CA VAL A 452 -1.66 10.00 -23.41
C VAL A 452 -1.87 10.88 -24.61
N SER A 453 -1.39 10.45 -25.76
CA SER A 453 -1.67 11.04 -27.07
C SER A 453 -2.29 9.99 -27.99
N ARG A 454 -3.18 10.42 -28.87
CA ARG A 454 -3.77 9.58 -29.89
C ARG A 454 -3.33 10.03 -31.26
N ILE A 455 -2.94 9.07 -32.10
CA ILE A 455 -2.55 9.30 -33.48
C ILE A 455 -3.43 8.43 -34.34
N SER A 456 -4.28 9.07 -35.19
CA SER A 456 -5.03 8.33 -36.17
C SER A 456 -4.21 8.11 -37.44
N LYS A 457 -4.43 6.98 -38.13
CA LYS A 457 -3.75 6.69 -39.41
C LYS A 457 -3.94 7.80 -40.43
N ARG A 458 -5.11 8.45 -40.43
CA ARG A 458 -5.43 9.56 -41.33
C ARG A 458 -4.61 10.82 -41.02
N GLU A 459 -4.48 11.21 -39.76
CA GLU A 459 -3.62 12.34 -39.37
C GLU A 459 -2.15 12.05 -39.69
N TRP A 460 -1.70 10.83 -39.40
CA TRP A 460 -0.34 10.41 -39.70
C TRP A 460 0.01 10.50 -41.18
N GLN A 461 -0.87 10.03 -42.06
CA GLN A 461 -0.72 10.13 -43.51
C GLN A 461 -0.74 11.58 -44.01
N TYR A 462 -1.44 12.48 -43.32
CA TYR A 462 -1.46 13.90 -43.67
C TYR A 462 -0.17 14.61 -43.25
N SER A 463 0.29 14.41 -42.04
CA SER A 463 1.57 14.97 -41.53
C SER A 463 2.09 14.19 -40.32
N SER A 464 2.98 13.22 -40.54
CA SER A 464 3.64 12.48 -39.50
C SER A 464 4.45 13.39 -38.58
N LYS A 465 5.12 14.41 -39.14
CA LYS A 465 5.91 15.39 -38.38
C LYS A 465 5.02 16.18 -37.39
N ALA A 466 3.86 16.64 -37.81
CA ALA A 466 2.95 17.37 -36.90
C ALA A 466 2.42 16.47 -35.77
N CYS A 467 2.22 15.17 -36.03
CA CYS A 467 1.82 14.21 -34.98
C CYS A 467 2.95 14.01 -33.97
N ILE A 468 4.18 13.87 -34.41
CA ILE A 468 5.36 13.71 -33.57
C ILE A 468 5.59 14.96 -32.72
N ASP A 469 5.60 16.15 -33.36
CA ASP A 469 5.76 17.43 -32.68
C ASP A 469 4.69 17.65 -31.60
N ARG A 470 3.44 17.24 -31.86
CA ARG A 470 2.35 17.31 -30.87
C ARG A 470 2.63 16.41 -29.65
N VAL A 471 3.19 15.21 -29.83
CA VAL A 471 3.53 14.32 -28.73
C VAL A 471 4.67 14.85 -27.90
N ILE A 472 5.75 15.31 -28.56
CA ILE A 472 6.97 15.78 -27.91
C ILE A 472 6.75 17.16 -27.27
N ASN A 473 6.10 18.09 -27.96
CA ASN A 473 5.89 19.47 -27.50
C ASN A 473 4.69 19.64 -26.54
N CYS A 474 3.93 18.59 -26.24
CA CYS A 474 2.95 18.61 -25.12
C CYS A 474 3.61 18.87 -23.74
N ASN A 475 4.85 19.31 -23.73
CA ASN A 475 5.65 19.65 -22.55
C ASN A 475 5.79 21.16 -22.27
N LEU A 476 5.24 22.04 -23.10
CA LEU A 476 5.27 23.48 -22.88
C LEU A 476 3.95 24.05 -22.32
#